data_47a1540304c51156c2a21109f68c4032
#
_entry.id   47a1540304c51156c2a21109f68c4032
#
_cell.length_a   1.000
_cell.length_b   1.000
_cell.length_c   1.000
_cell.angle_alpha   90.00
_cell.angle_beta   90.00
_cell.angle_gamma   90.00
#
_symmetry.space_group_name_H-M   'P 1'
#
loop_
_entity.id
_entity.type
_entity.pdbx_description
1 polymer ?
#
loop_
_entity_poly.entity_id
_entity_poly.type
_entity_poly.pdbx_seq_one_letter_code
_entity_poly.pdbx_strand_id
1 'polypeptide(L)'
;MIKECFKNQDFRVLWGAGAMTGIARAMEFLALSLYALQELGLPYLVTIIFAARMLPMSLFGIIIGTISERISPLLLIKVIYSFSNIFTLISVILVFTNHFNVIFAFILAFINGITWVVDLAVRRRVLADNIKKNLLSTSLAMETLSNNATRLIGPLFAGSLYAFVGLAGIFSLQLAMYILALILIVIFENSSKNFTKNLKQELTPIIKEHWAHGLLSEILKTGKKAYNLVSLRFVLVITLIFNIFGFPLVSLIPVLGREKLMLSEVDIGILASSEGLGALIGALLIGNISPQKNLSLIFITGVGGFF
;
A
#
# COMPACT_ATOMS: atom_id res chain seq x y z
N MET A 1 8.22 -20.06 -15.33
CA MET A 1 8.58 -19.07 -14.28
C MET A 1 7.41 -18.73 -13.38
N ILE A 2 6.24 -18.22 -13.85
CA ILE A 2 5.08 -17.92 -12.98
C ILE A 2 4.62 -19.15 -12.19
N LYS A 3 4.39 -20.29 -12.89
CA LYS A 3 4.01 -21.54 -12.22
C LYS A 3 5.04 -22.02 -11.19
N GLU A 4 6.31 -21.72 -11.40
CA GLU A 4 7.38 -22.08 -10.45
C GLU A 4 7.37 -21.17 -9.20
N CYS A 5 7.07 -19.88 -9.35
CA CYS A 5 6.85 -18.99 -8.20
C CYS A 5 5.72 -19.53 -7.31
N PHE A 6 4.58 -19.91 -7.90
CA PHE A 6 3.45 -20.46 -7.15
C PHE A 6 3.65 -21.88 -6.63
N LYS A 7 4.66 -22.62 -7.07
CA LYS A 7 5.06 -23.89 -6.42
C LYS A 7 5.81 -23.63 -5.11
N ASN A 8 6.45 -22.48 -4.97
CA ASN A 8 7.11 -22.09 -3.72
C ASN A 8 6.06 -21.69 -2.67
N GLN A 9 6.01 -22.41 -1.54
CA GLN A 9 5.07 -22.16 -0.45
C GLN A 9 5.30 -20.79 0.17
N ASP A 10 6.55 -20.38 0.36
CA ASP A 10 6.91 -19.09 0.95
C ASP A 10 6.39 -17.92 0.12
N PHE A 11 6.53 -18.03 -1.21
CA PHE A 11 5.97 -17.03 -2.13
C PHE A 11 4.45 -16.94 -2.02
N ARG A 12 3.74 -18.08 -2.06
CA ARG A 12 2.27 -18.09 -1.99
C ARG A 12 1.74 -17.44 -0.72
N VAL A 13 2.36 -17.74 0.40
CA VAL A 13 1.94 -17.22 1.71
C VAL A 13 2.18 -15.72 1.81
N LEU A 14 3.36 -15.24 1.43
CA LEU A 14 3.67 -13.81 1.40
C LEU A 14 2.82 -13.03 0.40
N TRP A 15 2.64 -13.59 -0.80
CA TRP A 15 1.82 -12.99 -1.84
C TRP A 15 0.35 -12.93 -1.41
N GLY A 16 -0.18 -14.01 -0.82
CA GLY A 16 -1.54 -14.06 -0.29
C GLY A 16 -1.79 -13.04 0.82
N ALA A 17 -0.86 -12.93 1.78
CA ALA A 17 -0.93 -11.90 2.83
C ALA A 17 -0.97 -10.49 2.24
N GLY A 18 -0.13 -10.21 1.24
CA GLY A 18 -0.11 -8.92 0.54
C GLY A 18 -1.37 -8.63 -0.27
N ALA A 19 -1.96 -9.64 -0.90
CA ALA A 19 -3.23 -9.48 -1.60
C ALA A 19 -4.37 -9.13 -0.62
N MET A 20 -4.46 -9.84 0.52
CA MET A 20 -5.47 -9.56 1.56
C MET A 20 -5.35 -8.14 2.11
N THR A 21 -4.14 -7.73 2.52
CA THR A 21 -3.94 -6.36 3.02
C THR A 21 -4.13 -5.30 1.95
N GLY A 22 -3.79 -5.59 0.71
CA GLY A 22 -4.00 -4.69 -0.44
C GLY A 22 -5.47 -4.43 -0.70
N ILE A 23 -6.31 -5.48 -0.75
CA ILE A 23 -7.77 -5.36 -0.91
C ILE A 23 -8.36 -4.61 0.28
N ALA A 24 -8.02 -4.99 1.50
CA ALA A 24 -8.48 -4.35 2.73
C ALA A 24 -8.22 -2.83 2.73
N ARG A 25 -7.01 -2.41 2.35
CA ARG A 25 -6.64 -0.99 2.25
C ARG A 25 -7.40 -0.25 1.15
N ALA A 26 -7.60 -0.88 0.00
CA ALA A 26 -8.32 -0.26 -1.11
C ALA A 26 -9.82 -0.11 -0.79
N MET A 27 -10.42 -1.10 -0.12
CA MET A 27 -11.79 -1.03 0.38
C MET A 27 -11.98 0.10 1.38
N GLU A 28 -11.07 0.23 2.35
CA GLU A 28 -11.16 1.27 3.38
C GLU A 28 -11.17 2.67 2.80
N PHE A 29 -10.30 2.94 1.82
CA PHE A 29 -10.24 4.28 1.22
C PHE A 29 -11.59 4.70 0.64
N LEU A 30 -12.24 3.82 -0.12
CA LEU A 30 -13.57 4.13 -0.66
C LEU A 30 -14.63 4.20 0.44
N ALA A 31 -14.58 3.31 1.43
CA ALA A 31 -15.52 3.32 2.56
C ALA A 31 -15.48 4.64 3.35
N LEU A 32 -14.28 5.12 3.67
CA LEU A 32 -14.09 6.40 4.36
C LEU A 32 -14.51 7.59 3.48
N SER A 33 -14.33 7.49 2.18
CA SER A 33 -14.80 8.51 1.23
C SER A 33 -16.32 8.57 1.17
N LEU A 34 -17.00 7.42 1.12
CA LEU A 34 -18.46 7.34 1.13
C LEU A 34 -19.02 7.81 2.47
N TYR A 35 -18.38 7.45 3.58
CA TYR A 35 -18.74 7.94 4.92
C TYR A 35 -18.69 9.48 4.99
N ALA A 36 -17.62 10.08 4.50
CA ALA A 36 -17.46 11.54 4.47
C ALA A 36 -18.52 12.23 3.61
N LEU A 37 -18.92 11.62 2.50
CA LEU A 37 -19.90 12.18 1.56
C LEU A 37 -21.35 11.98 2.04
N GLN A 38 -21.69 10.81 2.56
CA GLN A 38 -23.08 10.45 2.82
C GLN A 38 -23.51 10.74 4.26
N GLU A 39 -22.67 10.38 5.23
CA GLU A 39 -23.03 10.54 6.63
C GLU A 39 -22.63 11.92 7.18
N LEU A 40 -21.55 12.50 6.69
CA LEU A 40 -21.10 13.83 7.15
C LEU A 40 -21.51 14.96 6.20
N GLY A 41 -21.81 14.66 4.93
CA GLY A 41 -22.16 15.66 3.92
C GLY A 41 -21.04 16.67 3.62
N LEU A 42 -19.78 16.27 3.82
CA LEU A 42 -18.63 17.16 3.75
C LEU A 42 -17.58 16.64 2.71
N PRO A 43 -17.76 16.96 1.42
CA PRO A 43 -16.89 16.46 0.34
C PRO A 43 -15.39 16.75 0.51
N TYR A 44 -15.03 17.88 1.12
CA TYR A 44 -13.63 18.23 1.37
C TYR A 44 -12.92 17.27 2.34
N LEU A 45 -13.66 16.57 3.22
CA LEU A 45 -13.09 15.58 4.12
C LEU A 45 -12.50 14.39 3.37
N VAL A 46 -13.02 14.04 2.20
CA VAL A 46 -12.45 12.98 1.35
C VAL A 46 -10.99 13.29 1.01
N THR A 47 -10.72 14.54 0.61
CA THR A 47 -9.35 14.97 0.28
C THR A 47 -8.46 15.00 1.53
N ILE A 48 -8.98 15.40 2.69
CA ILE A 48 -8.19 15.43 3.93
C ILE A 48 -7.91 14.00 4.42
N ILE A 49 -8.88 13.09 4.35
CA ILE A 49 -8.68 11.66 4.67
C ILE A 49 -7.62 11.05 3.74
N PHE A 50 -7.68 11.37 2.44
CA PHE A 50 -6.66 10.94 1.48
C PHE A 50 -5.27 11.50 1.84
N ALA A 51 -5.18 12.79 2.17
CA ALA A 51 -3.94 13.41 2.61
C ALA A 51 -3.38 12.75 3.89
N ALA A 52 -4.23 12.48 4.88
CA ALA A 52 -3.84 11.77 6.09
C ALA A 52 -3.27 10.38 5.79
N ARG A 53 -3.83 9.66 4.81
CA ARG A 53 -3.31 8.37 4.34
C ARG A 53 -1.96 8.48 3.62
N MET A 54 -1.74 9.54 2.85
CA MET A 54 -0.49 9.75 2.10
C MET A 54 0.64 10.33 2.95
N LEU A 55 0.29 11.03 4.03
CA LEU A 55 1.23 11.69 4.91
C LEU A 55 2.34 10.75 5.46
N PRO A 56 2.03 9.53 5.93
CA PRO A 56 3.05 8.59 6.38
C PRO A 56 4.08 8.22 5.30
N MET A 57 3.66 8.12 4.05
CA MET A 57 4.57 7.80 2.94
C MET A 57 5.61 8.93 2.76
N SER A 58 5.17 10.17 2.86
CA SER A 58 6.04 11.34 2.72
C SER A 58 6.96 11.53 3.92
N LEU A 59 6.45 11.33 5.15
CA LEU A 59 7.20 11.57 6.39
C LEU A 59 8.10 10.39 6.78
N PHE A 60 7.60 9.16 6.63
CA PHE A 60 8.25 7.97 7.18
C PHE A 60 8.86 7.06 6.11
N GLY A 61 8.66 7.32 4.81
CA GLY A 61 9.15 6.44 3.76
C GLY A 61 10.65 6.16 3.85
N ILE A 62 11.47 7.19 4.05
CA ILE A 62 12.92 7.06 4.20
C ILE A 62 13.27 6.42 5.56
N ILE A 63 12.58 6.84 6.62
CA ILE A 63 12.79 6.34 7.99
C ILE A 63 12.46 4.83 8.05
N ILE A 64 11.34 4.43 7.48
CA ILE A 64 10.92 3.02 7.43
C ILE A 64 11.89 2.20 6.58
N GLY A 65 12.39 2.75 5.47
CA GLY A 65 13.44 2.13 4.68
C GLY A 65 14.66 1.79 5.54
N THR A 66 15.19 2.77 6.27
CA THR A 66 16.36 2.59 7.14
C THR A 66 16.08 1.68 8.35
N ILE A 67 14.90 1.80 8.96
CA ILE A 67 14.50 0.93 10.08
C ILE A 67 14.35 -0.52 9.60
N SER A 68 13.82 -0.73 8.40
CA SER A 68 13.64 -2.06 7.83
C SER A 68 14.97 -2.78 7.58
N GLU A 69 16.07 -2.07 7.46
CA GLU A 69 17.41 -2.65 7.36
C GLU A 69 17.98 -3.08 8.71
N ARG A 70 17.50 -2.48 9.81
CA ARG A 70 18.01 -2.68 11.17
C ARG A 70 17.16 -3.62 12.03
N ILE A 71 15.90 -3.78 11.70
CA ILE A 71 14.94 -4.63 12.42
C ILE A 71 14.56 -5.83 11.56
N SER A 72 14.24 -6.95 12.23
CA SER A 72 13.71 -8.13 11.54
C SER A 72 12.49 -7.77 10.67
N PRO A 73 12.54 -8.00 9.36
CA PRO A 73 11.44 -7.70 8.47
C PRO A 73 10.12 -8.37 8.89
N LEU A 74 10.18 -9.61 9.35
CA LEU A 74 8.99 -10.34 9.82
C LEU A 74 8.40 -9.74 11.10
N LEU A 75 9.25 -9.25 12.01
CA LEU A 75 8.76 -8.56 13.21
C LEU A 75 8.03 -7.26 12.83
N LEU A 76 8.57 -6.49 11.89
CA LEU A 76 7.94 -5.26 11.42
C LEU A 76 6.57 -5.53 10.78
N ILE A 77 6.46 -6.54 9.91
CA ILE A 77 5.17 -6.91 9.31
C ILE A 77 4.17 -7.36 10.40
N LYS A 78 4.59 -8.22 11.33
CA LYS A 78 3.71 -8.66 12.42
C LYS A 78 3.21 -7.51 13.27
N VAL A 79 4.09 -6.62 13.66
CA VAL A 79 3.73 -5.43 14.46
C VAL A 79 2.72 -4.59 13.71
N ILE A 80 3.00 -4.21 12.45
CA ILE A 80 2.11 -3.32 11.73
C ILE A 80 0.75 -3.96 11.41
N TYR A 81 0.72 -5.27 11.08
CA TYR A 81 -0.54 -5.97 10.86
C TYR A 81 -1.34 -6.12 12.16
N SER A 82 -0.68 -6.31 13.31
CA SER A 82 -1.34 -6.30 14.62
C SER A 82 -1.95 -4.93 14.94
N PHE A 83 -1.22 -3.84 14.68
CA PHE A 83 -1.76 -2.49 14.80
C PHE A 83 -2.97 -2.28 13.89
N SER A 84 -2.89 -2.67 12.62
CA SER A 84 -4.03 -2.56 11.69
C SER A 84 -5.23 -3.36 12.18
N ASN A 85 -5.04 -4.57 12.70
CA ASN A 85 -6.12 -5.37 13.30
C ASN A 85 -6.77 -4.66 14.49
N ILE A 86 -5.97 -4.11 15.41
CA ILE A 86 -6.49 -3.41 16.60
C ILE A 86 -7.31 -2.18 16.19
N PHE A 87 -6.79 -1.33 15.32
CA PHE A 87 -7.49 -0.11 14.91
C PHE A 87 -8.73 -0.42 14.06
N THR A 88 -8.68 -1.45 13.21
CA THR A 88 -9.86 -1.89 12.46
C THR A 88 -10.91 -2.49 13.41
N LEU A 89 -10.52 -3.27 14.41
CA LEU A 89 -11.45 -3.79 15.43
C LEU A 89 -12.11 -2.66 16.21
N ILE A 90 -11.35 -1.66 16.64
CA ILE A 90 -11.89 -0.47 17.31
C ILE A 90 -12.90 0.23 16.37
N SER A 91 -12.58 0.37 15.08
CA SER A 91 -13.47 0.99 14.11
C SER A 91 -14.77 0.19 13.93
N VAL A 92 -14.70 -1.14 13.90
CA VAL A 92 -15.89 -2.01 13.88
C VAL A 92 -16.77 -1.74 15.11
N ILE A 93 -16.19 -1.75 16.31
CA ILE A 93 -16.93 -1.50 17.55
C ILE A 93 -17.58 -0.11 17.53
N LEU A 94 -16.84 0.93 17.12
CA LEU A 94 -17.32 2.29 17.08
C LEU A 94 -18.47 2.47 16.08
N VAL A 95 -18.44 1.79 14.93
CA VAL A 95 -19.54 1.83 13.95
C VAL A 95 -20.77 1.13 14.52
N PHE A 96 -20.63 -0.06 15.11
CA PHE A 96 -21.76 -0.77 15.71
C PHE A 96 -22.39 -0.04 16.90
N THR A 97 -21.61 0.75 17.63
CA THR A 97 -22.08 1.56 18.76
C THR A 97 -22.51 2.98 18.36
N ASN A 98 -22.49 3.32 17.08
CA ASN A 98 -22.79 4.66 16.54
C ASN A 98 -21.87 5.77 17.11
N HIS A 99 -20.65 5.44 17.49
CA HIS A 99 -19.65 6.39 17.99
C HIS A 99 -18.51 6.65 17.00
N PHE A 100 -18.56 6.08 15.79
CA PHE A 100 -17.56 6.33 14.77
C PHE A 100 -17.66 7.80 14.33
N ASN A 101 -16.52 8.47 14.27
CA ASN A 101 -16.47 9.89 13.93
C ASN A 101 -15.29 10.21 12.99
N VAL A 102 -15.25 11.44 12.51
CA VAL A 102 -14.23 11.92 11.55
C VAL A 102 -12.80 11.79 12.09
N ILE A 103 -12.59 11.97 13.39
CA ILE A 103 -11.26 11.87 14.01
C ILE A 103 -10.75 10.43 13.90
N PHE A 104 -11.62 9.44 14.19
CA PHE A 104 -11.27 8.03 13.99
C PHE A 104 -11.02 7.68 12.53
N ALA A 105 -11.80 8.26 11.60
CA ALA A 105 -11.57 8.10 10.17
C ALA A 105 -10.15 8.57 9.77
N PHE A 106 -9.69 9.71 10.29
CA PHE A 106 -8.32 10.20 10.05
C PHE A 106 -7.26 9.29 10.68
N ILE A 107 -7.45 8.87 11.93
CA ILE A 107 -6.52 7.96 12.60
C ILE A 107 -6.39 6.66 11.82
N LEU A 108 -7.51 6.07 11.41
CA LEU A 108 -7.53 4.83 10.65
C LEU A 108 -6.82 4.99 9.30
N ALA A 109 -7.12 6.06 8.55
CA ALA A 109 -6.45 6.36 7.29
C ALA A 109 -4.95 6.54 7.46
N PHE A 110 -4.50 7.23 8.52
CA PHE A 110 -3.10 7.44 8.83
C PHE A 110 -2.38 6.11 9.17
N ILE A 111 -2.98 5.28 10.01
CA ILE A 111 -2.44 3.94 10.37
C ILE A 111 -2.32 3.07 9.12
N ASN A 112 -3.33 3.08 8.24
CA ASN A 112 -3.25 2.35 6.98
C ASN A 112 -2.19 2.89 6.02
N GLY A 113 -1.94 4.19 6.05
CA GLY A 113 -0.80 4.80 5.35
C GLY A 113 0.53 4.24 5.84
N ILE A 114 0.75 4.16 7.16
CA ILE A 114 1.93 3.53 7.76
C ILE A 114 2.03 2.06 7.34
N THR A 115 0.92 1.32 7.45
CA THR A 115 0.86 -0.10 7.06
C THR A 115 1.29 -0.29 5.61
N TRP A 116 0.83 0.59 4.71
CA TRP A 116 1.19 0.50 3.30
C TRP A 116 2.68 0.68 3.06
N VAL A 117 3.29 1.71 3.68
CA VAL A 117 4.72 2.00 3.51
C VAL A 117 5.58 0.86 4.04
N VAL A 118 5.26 0.35 5.23
CA VAL A 118 5.98 -0.77 5.85
C VAL A 118 5.82 -2.04 5.02
N ASP A 119 4.58 -2.37 4.65
CA ASP A 119 4.27 -3.57 3.87
C ASP A 119 5.02 -3.59 2.53
N LEU A 120 5.02 -2.47 1.81
CA LEU A 120 5.69 -2.35 0.52
C LEU A 120 7.21 -2.53 0.63
N ALA A 121 7.85 -1.87 1.61
CA ALA A 121 9.29 -1.92 1.79
C ALA A 121 9.76 -3.30 2.29
N VAL A 122 9.11 -3.78 3.34
CA VAL A 122 9.55 -4.98 4.07
C VAL A 122 9.22 -6.25 3.31
N ARG A 123 8.04 -6.35 2.70
CA ARG A 123 7.65 -7.55 1.95
C ARG A 123 8.51 -7.78 0.73
N ARG A 124 8.90 -6.73 0.00
CA ARG A 124 9.87 -6.85 -1.11
C ARG A 124 11.22 -7.36 -0.63
N ARG A 125 11.68 -6.93 0.54
CA ARG A 125 12.92 -7.44 1.14
C ARG A 125 12.79 -8.92 1.50
N VAL A 126 11.71 -9.32 2.20
CA VAL A 126 11.46 -10.73 2.53
C VAL A 126 11.41 -11.60 1.29
N LEU A 127 10.80 -11.12 0.20
CA LEU A 127 10.79 -11.82 -1.08
C LEU A 127 12.20 -11.96 -1.66
N ALA A 128 13.00 -10.89 -1.64
CA ALA A 128 14.37 -10.92 -2.16
C ALA A 128 15.28 -11.89 -1.39
N ASP A 129 15.09 -12.00 -0.07
CA ASP A 129 15.91 -12.83 0.81
C ASP A 129 15.52 -14.32 0.74
N ASN A 130 14.27 -14.65 0.38
CA ASN A 130 13.75 -16.03 0.44
C ASN A 130 13.54 -16.70 -0.92
N ILE A 131 13.52 -15.93 -2.00
CA ILE A 131 13.25 -16.47 -3.33
C ILE A 131 14.55 -16.65 -4.11
N LYS A 132 14.63 -17.74 -4.88
CA LYS A 132 15.77 -17.99 -5.77
C LYS A 132 15.98 -16.81 -6.71
N LYS A 133 17.23 -16.40 -6.92
CA LYS A 133 17.61 -15.24 -7.74
C LYS A 133 17.02 -15.26 -9.16
N ASN A 134 16.88 -16.43 -9.77
CA ASN A 134 16.28 -16.59 -11.10
C ASN A 134 14.75 -16.37 -11.12
N LEU A 135 14.06 -16.42 -9.97
CA LEU A 135 12.62 -16.20 -9.84
C LEU A 135 12.29 -14.84 -9.23
N LEU A 136 13.27 -14.10 -8.70
CA LEU A 136 13.05 -12.86 -7.98
C LEU A 136 12.32 -11.80 -8.85
N SER A 137 12.80 -11.59 -10.07
CA SER A 137 12.19 -10.64 -11.00
C SER A 137 10.72 -10.98 -11.28
N THR A 138 10.41 -12.27 -11.51
CA THR A 138 9.04 -12.74 -11.73
C THR A 138 8.17 -12.57 -10.48
N SER A 139 8.73 -12.81 -9.29
CA SER A 139 8.02 -12.67 -8.01
C SER A 139 7.67 -11.21 -7.71
N LEU A 140 8.60 -10.28 -7.97
CA LEU A 140 8.35 -8.84 -7.82
C LEU A 140 7.35 -8.31 -8.85
N ALA A 141 7.37 -8.84 -10.09
CA ALA A 141 6.36 -8.52 -11.10
C ALA A 141 4.96 -9.00 -10.68
N MET A 142 4.87 -10.22 -10.14
CA MET A 142 3.61 -10.76 -9.62
C MET A 142 3.07 -9.96 -8.43
N GLU A 143 3.94 -9.46 -7.56
CA GLU A 143 3.55 -8.57 -6.47
C GLU A 143 3.01 -7.24 -6.99
N THR A 144 3.67 -6.64 -7.97
CA THR A 144 3.20 -5.40 -8.60
C THR A 144 1.85 -5.61 -9.28
N LEU A 145 1.68 -6.71 -9.99
CA LEU A 145 0.41 -7.08 -10.62
C LEU A 145 -0.69 -7.26 -9.57
N SER A 146 -0.40 -7.93 -8.46
CA SER A 146 -1.32 -8.10 -7.34
C SER A 146 -1.73 -6.75 -6.74
N ASN A 147 -0.79 -5.83 -6.50
CA ASN A 147 -1.10 -4.50 -5.99
C ASN A 147 -2.05 -3.72 -6.93
N ASN A 148 -1.84 -3.80 -8.24
CA ASN A 148 -2.76 -3.17 -9.20
C ASN A 148 -4.13 -3.87 -9.24
N ALA A 149 -4.16 -5.20 -9.13
CA ALA A 149 -5.40 -5.96 -9.03
C ALA A 149 -6.20 -5.62 -7.77
N THR A 150 -5.54 -5.38 -6.64
CA THR A 150 -6.23 -4.98 -5.41
C THR A 150 -6.85 -3.58 -5.50
N ARG A 151 -6.25 -2.67 -6.28
CA ARG A 151 -6.83 -1.35 -6.58
C ARG A 151 -8.05 -1.41 -7.50
N LEU A 152 -8.16 -2.45 -8.32
CA LEU A 152 -9.35 -2.74 -9.10
C LEU A 152 -10.44 -3.39 -8.24
N ILE A 153 -10.08 -4.45 -7.52
CA ILE A 153 -11.02 -5.30 -6.78
C ILE A 153 -11.55 -4.60 -5.52
N GLY A 154 -10.69 -3.87 -4.79
CA GLY A 154 -11.04 -3.25 -3.52
C GLY A 154 -12.21 -2.29 -3.59
N PRO A 155 -12.21 -1.28 -4.47
CA PRO A 155 -13.33 -0.35 -4.61
C PRO A 155 -14.62 -1.01 -5.10
N LEU A 156 -14.54 -2.04 -5.96
CA LEU A 156 -15.71 -2.82 -6.37
C LEU A 156 -16.39 -3.48 -5.16
N PHE A 157 -15.61 -4.17 -4.33
CA PHE A 157 -16.13 -4.75 -3.10
C PHE A 157 -16.64 -3.70 -2.12
N ALA A 158 -15.92 -2.59 -1.96
CA ALA A 158 -16.31 -1.52 -1.05
C ALA A 158 -17.64 -0.87 -1.47
N GLY A 159 -17.78 -0.49 -2.73
CA GLY A 159 -19.03 0.12 -3.23
C GLY A 159 -20.22 -0.80 -3.07
N SER A 160 -20.06 -2.08 -3.46
CA SER A 160 -21.13 -3.09 -3.32
C SER A 160 -21.46 -3.34 -1.84
N LEU A 161 -20.49 -3.59 -0.99
CA LEU A 161 -20.74 -3.84 0.44
C LEU A 161 -21.31 -2.62 1.16
N TYR A 162 -20.87 -1.42 0.81
CA TYR A 162 -21.40 -0.21 1.42
C TYR A 162 -22.92 -0.08 1.15
N ALA A 163 -23.35 -0.36 -0.07
CA ALA A 163 -24.75 -0.31 -0.46
C ALA A 163 -25.63 -1.32 0.32
N PHE A 164 -25.11 -2.51 0.66
CA PHE A 164 -25.90 -3.57 1.30
C PHE A 164 -25.77 -3.61 2.82
N VAL A 165 -24.59 -3.37 3.36
CA VAL A 165 -24.28 -3.56 4.78
C VAL A 165 -23.60 -2.35 5.44
N GLY A 166 -23.46 -1.26 4.69
CA GLY A 166 -22.86 -0.02 5.19
C GLY A 166 -21.40 -0.14 5.61
N LEU A 167 -20.95 0.83 6.38
CA LEU A 167 -19.58 0.93 6.87
C LEU A 167 -19.19 -0.26 7.79
N ALA A 168 -20.14 -0.75 8.59
CA ALA A 168 -19.94 -1.88 9.51
C ALA A 168 -19.50 -3.15 8.77
N GLY A 169 -20.15 -3.47 7.65
CA GLY A 169 -19.83 -4.64 6.87
C GLY A 169 -18.44 -4.57 6.24
N ILE A 170 -18.06 -3.38 5.75
CA ILE A 170 -16.73 -3.18 5.15
C ILE A 170 -15.63 -3.35 6.21
N PHE A 171 -15.75 -2.70 7.37
CA PHE A 171 -14.73 -2.84 8.42
C PHE A 171 -14.67 -4.25 9.01
N SER A 172 -15.81 -4.96 9.09
CA SER A 172 -15.83 -6.36 9.51
C SER A 172 -15.08 -7.26 8.52
N LEU A 173 -15.29 -7.09 7.22
CA LEU A 173 -14.55 -7.84 6.19
C LEU A 173 -13.07 -7.45 6.17
N GLN A 174 -12.77 -6.17 6.32
CA GLN A 174 -11.39 -5.67 6.41
C GLN A 174 -10.65 -6.29 7.60
N LEU A 175 -11.30 -6.36 8.77
CA LEU A 175 -10.77 -7.03 9.96
C LEU A 175 -10.46 -8.49 9.69
N ALA A 176 -11.39 -9.23 9.08
CA ALA A 176 -11.16 -10.62 8.70
C ALA A 176 -9.96 -10.77 7.76
N MET A 177 -9.81 -9.89 6.78
CA MET A 177 -8.67 -9.90 5.85
C MET A 177 -7.34 -9.62 6.57
N TYR A 178 -7.29 -8.67 7.51
CA TYR A 178 -6.07 -8.40 8.28
C TYR A 178 -5.72 -9.53 9.24
N ILE A 179 -6.72 -10.18 9.87
CA ILE A 179 -6.50 -11.37 10.69
C ILE A 179 -5.91 -12.49 9.85
N LEU A 180 -6.50 -12.78 8.69
CA LEU A 180 -6.00 -13.80 7.77
C LEU A 180 -4.59 -13.48 7.29
N ALA A 181 -4.30 -12.23 6.96
CA ALA A 181 -2.95 -11.80 6.58
C ALA A 181 -1.93 -12.02 7.71
N LEU A 182 -2.29 -11.71 8.96
CA LEU A 182 -1.43 -11.94 10.12
C LEU A 182 -1.19 -13.45 10.34
N ILE A 183 -2.23 -14.28 10.23
CA ILE A 183 -2.11 -15.75 10.30
C ILE A 183 -1.15 -16.26 9.23
N LEU A 184 -1.28 -15.78 7.99
CA LEU A 184 -0.38 -16.18 6.90
C LEU A 184 1.08 -15.82 7.21
N ILE A 185 1.35 -14.65 7.77
CA ILE A 185 2.72 -14.25 8.17
C ILE A 185 3.26 -15.13 9.29
N VAL A 186 2.43 -15.55 10.26
CA VAL A 186 2.83 -16.49 11.33
C VAL A 186 3.13 -17.89 10.75
N ILE A 187 2.32 -18.34 9.80
CA ILE A 187 2.56 -19.61 9.08
C ILE A 187 3.89 -19.54 8.31
N PHE A 188 4.15 -18.43 7.62
CA PHE A 188 5.40 -18.20 6.91
C PHE A 188 6.62 -18.29 7.86
N GLU A 189 6.56 -17.61 9.00
CA GLU A 189 7.64 -17.63 9.99
C GLU A 189 7.96 -19.04 10.49
N ASN A 190 6.93 -19.83 10.76
CA ASN A 190 7.08 -21.21 11.24
C ASN A 190 7.63 -22.15 10.16
N SER A 191 7.31 -21.92 8.90
CA SER A 191 7.78 -22.69 7.74
C SER A 191 9.23 -22.37 7.37
N SER A 192 9.63 -21.12 7.47
CA SER A 192 10.95 -20.59 7.05
C SER A 192 11.97 -20.54 8.19
N LYS A 193 12.18 -21.65 8.89
CA LYS A 193 13.14 -21.74 10.03
C LYS A 193 14.57 -21.29 9.72
N ASN A 194 15.03 -21.46 8.49
CA ASN A 194 16.36 -21.02 8.05
C ASN A 194 16.49 -19.50 7.96
N PHE A 195 15.43 -18.79 7.64
CA PHE A 195 15.38 -17.33 7.59
C PHE A 195 15.61 -16.71 8.97
N THR A 196 14.95 -17.26 9.99
CA THR A 196 15.05 -16.75 11.37
C THR A 196 16.46 -16.92 11.95
N LYS A 197 17.21 -17.92 11.50
CA LYS A 197 18.58 -18.20 11.96
C LYS A 197 19.59 -17.22 11.33
N ASN A 198 19.48 -16.93 10.04
CA ASN A 198 20.35 -15.99 9.34
C ASN A 198 20.13 -14.56 9.81
N LEU A 199 18.88 -14.15 10.05
CA LEU A 199 18.54 -12.80 10.57
C LEU A 199 19.09 -12.55 11.97
N LYS A 200 19.09 -13.54 12.85
CA LYS A 200 19.68 -13.40 14.19
C LYS A 200 21.20 -13.18 14.14
N GLN A 201 21.89 -13.73 13.16
CA GLN A 201 23.33 -13.54 12.97
C GLN A 201 23.69 -12.18 12.37
N GLU A 202 22.85 -11.60 11.50
CA GLU A 202 23.12 -10.29 10.88
C GLU A 202 22.75 -9.09 11.76
N LEU A 203 21.76 -9.23 12.65
CA LEU A 203 21.25 -8.12 13.47
C LEU A 203 22.08 -7.83 14.74
N THR A 204 22.91 -8.77 15.18
CA THR A 204 23.68 -8.59 16.41
C THR A 204 24.78 -7.51 16.40
N PRO A 205 25.45 -7.19 15.29
CA PRO A 205 26.44 -6.11 15.29
C PRO A 205 25.86 -4.70 15.12
N ILE A 206 24.67 -4.55 14.52
CA ILE A 206 24.14 -3.24 14.04
C ILE A 206 23.43 -2.45 15.15
N ILE A 207 22.95 -3.13 16.19
CA ILE A 207 22.18 -2.51 17.28
C ILE A 207 23.05 -1.67 18.22
N LYS A 208 24.37 -1.75 18.15
CA LYS A 208 25.30 -1.14 19.13
C LYS A 208 25.77 0.27 18.80
N GLU A 209 25.54 0.82 17.62
CA GLU A 209 26.03 2.16 17.27
C GLU A 209 24.94 3.16 16.88
N HIS A 210 24.76 4.17 17.72
CA HIS A 210 24.16 5.50 17.51
C HIS A 210 22.92 5.60 16.59
N TRP A 211 21.74 5.39 17.16
CA TRP A 211 20.44 5.41 16.46
C TRP A 211 20.05 6.76 15.82
N ALA A 212 20.37 7.88 16.39
CA ALA A 212 19.80 9.17 15.94
C ALA A 212 20.74 10.03 15.07
N HIS A 213 22.03 10.11 15.41
CA HIS A 213 22.94 11.02 14.71
C HIS A 213 23.40 10.54 13.33
N GLY A 214 23.42 9.22 13.08
CA GLY A 214 23.80 8.66 11.79
C GLY A 214 22.70 8.77 10.72
N LEU A 215 21.44 8.64 11.12
CA LEU A 215 20.29 8.54 10.20
C LEU A 215 20.08 9.83 9.40
N LEU A 216 20.10 10.98 10.06
CA LEU A 216 19.90 12.28 9.41
C LEU A 216 21.03 12.60 8.43
N SER A 217 22.30 12.31 8.82
CA SER A 217 23.45 12.51 7.96
C SER A 217 23.43 11.60 6.72
N GLU A 218 22.93 10.38 6.86
CA GLU A 218 22.84 9.41 5.79
C GLU A 218 21.71 9.78 4.79
N ILE A 219 20.57 10.25 5.31
CA ILE A 219 19.48 10.81 4.50
C ILE A 219 19.97 12.01 3.70
N LEU A 220 20.67 12.95 4.35
CA LEU A 220 21.19 14.15 3.70
C LEU A 220 22.27 13.82 2.65
N LYS A 221 23.17 12.89 2.94
CA LYS A 221 24.19 12.42 1.99
C LYS A 221 23.56 11.73 0.76
N THR A 222 22.58 10.88 0.99
CA THR A 222 21.86 10.17 -0.09
C THR A 222 21.03 11.15 -0.92
N GLY A 223 20.33 12.09 -0.28
CA GLY A 223 19.62 13.16 -0.95
C GLY A 223 20.52 14.04 -1.81
N LYS A 224 21.71 14.42 -1.29
CA LYS A 224 22.71 15.20 -2.03
C LYS A 224 23.27 14.43 -3.23
N LYS A 225 23.53 13.12 -3.07
CA LYS A 225 23.96 12.26 -4.19
C LYS A 225 22.88 12.16 -5.27
N ALA A 226 21.62 11.96 -4.87
CA ALA A 226 20.48 11.90 -5.78
C ALA A 226 20.28 13.22 -6.54
N TYR A 227 20.40 14.35 -5.85
CA TYR A 227 20.29 15.68 -6.47
C TYR A 227 21.39 15.97 -7.49
N ASN A 228 22.61 15.47 -7.28
CA ASN A 228 23.75 15.68 -8.18
C ASN A 228 23.65 14.85 -9.48
N LEU A 229 22.83 13.80 -9.51
CA LEU A 229 22.56 13.01 -10.71
C LEU A 229 21.43 13.63 -11.50
N VAL A 230 21.74 14.28 -12.63
CA VAL A 230 20.77 15.02 -13.46
C VAL A 230 19.54 14.19 -13.81
N SER A 231 19.74 12.96 -14.27
CA SER A 231 18.63 12.05 -14.63
C SER A 231 17.73 11.74 -13.44
N LEU A 232 18.32 11.50 -12.25
CA LEU A 232 17.56 11.19 -11.05
C LEU A 232 16.82 12.41 -10.52
N ARG A 233 17.43 13.60 -10.61
CA ARG A 233 16.79 14.86 -10.23
C ARG A 233 15.53 15.12 -11.05
N PHE A 234 15.56 14.94 -12.38
CA PHE A 234 14.37 15.09 -13.23
C PHE A 234 13.25 14.12 -12.84
N VAL A 235 13.57 12.85 -12.64
CA VAL A 235 12.59 11.85 -12.19
C VAL A 235 11.99 12.25 -10.84
N LEU A 236 12.80 12.69 -9.88
CA LEU A 236 12.32 13.13 -8.56
C LEU A 236 11.40 14.35 -8.65
N VAL A 237 11.76 15.34 -9.47
CA VAL A 237 10.92 16.55 -9.65
C VAL A 237 9.59 16.19 -10.30
N ILE A 238 9.59 15.39 -11.37
CA ILE A 238 8.35 14.97 -12.04
C ILE A 238 7.48 14.13 -11.09
N THR A 239 8.10 13.21 -10.35
CA THR A 239 7.39 12.40 -9.33
C THR A 239 6.79 13.29 -8.24
N LEU A 240 7.51 14.31 -7.79
CA LEU A 240 7.01 15.27 -6.80
C LEU A 240 5.79 16.03 -7.33
N ILE A 241 5.89 16.58 -8.56
CA ILE A 241 4.78 17.29 -9.22
C ILE A 241 3.57 16.35 -9.35
N PHE A 242 3.79 15.11 -9.83
CA PHE A 242 2.72 14.13 -9.97
C PHE A 242 2.07 13.79 -8.61
N ASN A 243 2.85 13.63 -7.56
CA ASN A 243 2.29 13.34 -6.22
C ASN A 243 1.51 14.54 -5.64
N ILE A 244 1.90 15.76 -5.96
CA ILE A 244 1.20 16.96 -5.45
C ILE A 244 -0.07 17.24 -6.26
N PHE A 245 -0.05 17.09 -7.57
CA PHE A 245 -1.15 17.51 -8.45
C PHE A 245 -1.94 16.34 -9.04
N GLY A 246 -1.28 15.24 -9.42
CA GLY A 246 -1.91 14.09 -10.07
C GLY A 246 -2.59 13.15 -9.07
N PHE A 247 -1.87 12.74 -8.04
CA PHE A 247 -2.38 11.77 -7.10
C PHE A 247 -3.66 12.23 -6.34
N PRO A 248 -3.80 13.50 -5.91
CA PRO A 248 -5.04 13.98 -5.29
C PRO A 248 -6.27 13.91 -6.18
N LEU A 249 -6.11 13.94 -7.52
CA LEU A 249 -7.24 13.80 -8.44
C LEU A 249 -7.97 12.46 -8.24
N VAL A 250 -7.27 11.40 -7.87
CA VAL A 250 -7.87 10.10 -7.55
C VAL A 250 -8.84 10.20 -6.37
N SER A 251 -8.54 11.05 -5.39
CA SER A 251 -9.42 11.28 -4.24
C SER A 251 -10.72 12.01 -4.60
N LEU A 252 -10.76 12.70 -5.74
CA LEU A 252 -11.94 13.39 -6.22
C LEU A 252 -12.93 12.46 -6.94
N ILE A 253 -12.52 11.25 -7.33
CA ILE A 253 -13.40 10.30 -8.04
C ILE A 253 -14.69 10.04 -7.27
N PRO A 254 -14.68 9.68 -5.98
CA PRO A 254 -15.92 9.49 -5.21
C PRO A 254 -16.74 10.80 -5.08
N VAL A 255 -16.06 11.94 -4.94
CA VAL A 255 -16.71 13.26 -4.83
C VAL A 255 -17.45 13.60 -6.12
N LEU A 256 -16.78 13.50 -7.26
CA LEU A 256 -17.40 13.76 -8.58
C LEU A 256 -18.52 12.77 -8.86
N GLY A 257 -18.32 11.50 -8.56
CA GLY A 257 -19.34 10.47 -8.68
C GLY A 257 -20.61 10.82 -7.91
N ARG A 258 -20.48 11.23 -6.64
CA ARG A 258 -21.64 11.55 -5.80
C ARG A 258 -22.25 12.90 -6.12
N GLU A 259 -21.44 13.98 -6.11
CA GLU A 259 -21.91 15.36 -6.16
C GLU A 259 -22.31 15.84 -7.56
N LYS A 260 -21.65 15.35 -8.59
CA LYS A 260 -21.88 15.79 -9.97
C LYS A 260 -22.67 14.78 -10.80
N LEU A 261 -22.35 13.51 -10.67
CA LEU A 261 -22.96 12.46 -11.48
C LEU A 261 -24.13 11.74 -10.77
N MET A 262 -24.37 12.04 -9.48
CA MET A 262 -25.45 11.43 -8.67
C MET A 262 -25.43 9.89 -8.69
N LEU A 263 -24.22 9.31 -8.75
CA LEU A 263 -24.02 7.87 -8.86
C LEU A 263 -24.36 7.17 -7.53
N SER A 264 -24.78 5.92 -7.65
CA SER A 264 -24.93 5.01 -6.51
C SER A 264 -23.54 4.62 -5.96
N GLU A 265 -23.53 4.05 -4.75
CA GLU A 265 -22.30 3.55 -4.10
C GLU A 265 -21.59 2.50 -4.95
N VAL A 266 -22.37 1.64 -5.59
CA VAL A 266 -21.86 0.60 -6.50
C VAL A 266 -21.20 1.23 -7.72
N ASP A 267 -21.86 2.21 -8.35
CA ASP A 267 -21.33 2.89 -9.53
C ASP A 267 -20.07 3.70 -9.20
N ILE A 268 -20.01 4.32 -8.01
CA ILE A 268 -18.80 4.98 -7.51
C ILE A 268 -17.67 3.96 -7.31
N GLY A 269 -17.98 2.77 -6.80
CA GLY A 269 -17.04 1.65 -6.69
C GLY A 269 -16.49 1.22 -8.05
N ILE A 270 -17.35 1.10 -9.06
CA ILE A 270 -16.97 0.78 -10.45
C ILE A 270 -16.08 1.89 -11.02
N LEU A 271 -16.47 3.14 -10.84
CA LEU A 271 -15.73 4.31 -11.33
C LEU A 271 -14.32 4.37 -10.69
N ALA A 272 -14.24 4.21 -9.37
CA ALA A 272 -12.97 4.19 -8.65
C ALA A 272 -12.07 3.02 -9.06
N SER A 273 -12.66 1.88 -9.45
CA SER A 273 -11.93 0.70 -9.91
C SER A 273 -11.30 0.87 -11.29
N SER A 274 -11.78 1.82 -12.09
CA SER A 274 -11.24 2.08 -13.44
C SER A 274 -9.76 2.46 -13.41
N GLU A 275 -9.31 3.14 -12.34
CA GLU A 275 -7.89 3.46 -12.10
C GLU A 275 -7.06 2.17 -11.97
N GLY A 276 -7.53 1.21 -11.16
CA GLY A 276 -6.88 -0.09 -11.01
C GLY A 276 -6.82 -0.89 -12.32
N LEU A 277 -7.88 -0.83 -13.12
CA LEU A 277 -7.91 -1.46 -14.44
C LEU A 277 -6.89 -0.84 -15.39
N GLY A 278 -6.81 0.50 -15.43
CA GLY A 278 -5.80 1.21 -16.21
C GLY A 278 -4.38 0.85 -15.79
N ALA A 279 -4.12 0.78 -14.47
CA ALA A 279 -2.83 0.38 -13.93
C ALA A 279 -2.45 -1.08 -14.28
N LEU A 280 -3.42 -2.01 -14.30
CA LEU A 280 -3.22 -3.39 -14.73
C LEU A 280 -2.88 -3.48 -16.22
N ILE A 281 -3.66 -2.83 -17.07
CA ILE A 281 -3.42 -2.80 -18.52
C ILE A 281 -2.05 -2.18 -18.81
N GLY A 282 -1.74 -1.04 -18.19
CA GLY A 282 -0.46 -0.37 -18.32
C GLY A 282 0.72 -1.27 -17.93
N ALA A 283 0.61 -1.96 -16.79
CA ALA A 283 1.64 -2.89 -16.32
C ALA A 283 1.87 -4.06 -17.29
N LEU A 284 0.80 -4.61 -17.87
CA LEU A 284 0.88 -5.69 -18.85
C LEU A 284 1.50 -5.22 -20.17
N LEU A 285 1.12 -4.03 -20.64
CA LEU A 285 1.68 -3.45 -21.88
C LEU A 285 3.18 -3.15 -21.71
N ILE A 286 3.57 -2.51 -20.61
CA ILE A 286 4.98 -2.17 -20.33
C ILE A 286 5.82 -3.42 -20.12
N GLY A 287 5.27 -4.46 -19.49
CA GLY A 287 5.95 -5.73 -19.28
C GLY A 287 6.36 -6.45 -20.58
N ASN A 288 5.67 -6.18 -21.68
CA ASN A 288 5.97 -6.72 -23.00
C ASN A 288 6.95 -5.86 -23.84
N ILE A 289 7.15 -4.61 -23.43
CA ILE A 289 8.10 -3.70 -24.12
C ILE A 289 9.48 -3.90 -23.49
N SER A 290 10.51 -4.15 -24.33
CA SER A 290 11.88 -4.31 -23.84
C SER A 290 12.35 -3.02 -23.11
N PRO A 291 12.59 -3.07 -21.79
CA PRO A 291 12.65 -1.84 -20.98
C PRO A 291 13.90 -1.00 -21.19
N GLN A 292 14.95 -1.54 -21.82
CA GLN A 292 16.28 -0.90 -21.81
C GLN A 292 16.44 0.31 -22.73
N LYS A 293 15.61 0.47 -23.76
CA LYS A 293 15.80 1.55 -24.76
C LYS A 293 14.92 2.79 -24.59
N ASN A 294 13.78 2.71 -23.86
CA ASN A 294 12.77 3.79 -23.88
C ASN A 294 12.13 4.10 -22.50
N LEU A 295 12.82 3.81 -21.39
CA LEU A 295 12.27 4.04 -20.03
C LEU A 295 11.83 5.49 -19.79
N SER A 296 12.63 6.45 -20.27
CA SER A 296 12.31 7.88 -20.11
C SER A 296 11.06 8.27 -20.91
N LEU A 297 10.92 7.74 -22.12
CA LEU A 297 9.74 8.02 -22.95
C LEU A 297 8.47 7.42 -22.34
N ILE A 298 8.55 6.15 -21.89
CA ILE A 298 7.44 5.47 -21.20
C ILE A 298 7.02 6.25 -19.94
N PHE A 299 7.99 6.76 -19.17
CA PHE A 299 7.71 7.54 -17.98
C PHE A 299 7.01 8.86 -18.31
N ILE A 300 7.55 9.62 -19.29
CA ILE A 300 6.98 10.92 -19.71
C ILE A 300 5.59 10.73 -20.32
N THR A 301 5.40 9.75 -21.18
CA THR A 301 4.09 9.49 -21.81
C THR A 301 3.07 8.98 -20.79
N GLY A 302 3.49 8.19 -19.80
CA GLY A 302 2.62 7.74 -18.71
C GLY A 302 2.15 8.89 -17.81
N VAL A 303 3.05 9.80 -17.45
CA VAL A 303 2.70 10.99 -16.65
C VAL A 303 1.86 11.96 -17.49
N GLY A 304 2.25 12.24 -18.75
CA GLY A 304 1.52 13.17 -19.62
C GLY A 304 0.13 12.65 -20.02
N GLY A 305 -0.07 11.34 -20.12
CA GLY A 305 -1.37 10.75 -20.42
C GLY A 305 -2.33 10.72 -19.23
N PHE A 306 -1.85 11.00 -18.02
CA PHE A 306 -2.67 11.10 -16.83
C PHE A 306 -3.38 12.46 -16.73
N PHE A 307 -2.78 13.51 -17.25
CA PHE A 307 -3.33 14.87 -17.31
C PHE A 307 -3.99 15.14 -18.65
#